data_b69e1fcfbed5c9912a1cea1408e48788
#
_entry.id   b69e1fcfbed5c9912a1cea1408e48788
#
_cell.length_a   1.000
_cell.length_b   1.000
_cell.length_c   1.000
_cell.angle_alpha   90.00
_cell.angle_beta   90.00
_cell.angle_gamma   90.00
#
_symmetry.space_group_name_H-M   'P 1'
#
loop_
_entity.id
_entity.type
_entity.pdbx_description
1 polymer ?
#
loop_
_entity_poly.entity_id
_entity_poly.type
_entity_poly.pdbx_seq_one_letter_code
_entity_poly.pdbx_strand_id
1 'polypeptide(L)'
;MTLPIDEIRDEFERRLHAANRLVVTAETGAGKSTRVPVWLAELFPGLILVVEPRRVACDALADFLSAERGEATGGFFGSRVRFSDRSSERTRVLFCTPGVALRMLVEAPAPGAIVVDEFHERSWQMDLVVAAAASVPRLREVPLILTSATIDAEAAARPLAATTLHATGRMFPVDVSYEAETIEPNAEQIGPRAANAIGKALRTHEGDVLVFLPGLKEIRAVEASLGRCPEEVLVVHGSQPPEAMRRVFQRSTRRRIYLATNVAETSITLPGVRIVIDSGLAKTQLHRAGRAVLATVPISQASMQQRAGRAGRVAAGVCVRLWSERFGVEPYQRPEIERVELDDLLLQAAELGLVGAAFD
;
A
#
# COMPACT_ATOMS: atom_id res chain seq x y z
N MET A 1 2.28 -17.77 14.36
CA MET A 1 3.52 -17.60 13.59
C MET A 1 4.08 -16.22 13.96
N THR A 2 5.32 -16.13 14.43
CA THR A 2 5.93 -14.85 14.82
C THR A 2 6.34 -14.10 13.57
N LEU A 3 5.89 -12.85 13.44
CA LEU A 3 6.25 -11.96 12.33
C LEU A 3 7.45 -11.09 12.72
N PRO A 4 8.25 -10.61 11.76
CA PRO A 4 9.42 -9.78 12.08
C PRO A 4 9.09 -8.56 12.95
N ILE A 5 7.93 -7.95 12.76
CA ILE A 5 7.52 -6.80 13.56
C ILE A 5 7.27 -7.14 15.05
N ASP A 6 6.98 -8.39 15.36
CA ASP A 6 6.72 -8.81 16.76
C ASP A 6 7.97 -8.61 17.65
N GLU A 7 9.17 -8.57 17.06
CA GLU A 7 10.44 -8.35 17.78
C GLU A 7 10.54 -6.93 18.39
N ILE A 8 9.82 -5.97 17.85
CA ILE A 8 9.86 -4.57 18.32
C ILE A 8 8.68 -4.20 19.23
N ARG A 9 7.80 -5.14 19.59
CA ARG A 9 6.56 -4.84 20.33
C ARG A 9 6.82 -4.13 21.65
N ASP A 10 7.72 -4.64 22.48
CA ASP A 10 8.03 -4.04 23.80
C ASP A 10 8.58 -2.62 23.68
N GLU A 11 9.39 -2.39 22.64
CA GLU A 11 9.93 -1.06 22.34
C GLU A 11 8.84 -0.12 21.81
N PHE A 12 7.93 -0.64 20.98
CA PHE A 12 6.77 0.10 20.48
C PHE A 12 5.91 0.58 21.65
N GLU A 13 5.56 -0.28 22.58
CA GLU A 13 4.74 0.06 23.76
C GLU A 13 5.43 1.12 24.62
N ARG A 14 6.72 0.94 24.92
CA ARG A 14 7.50 1.90 25.74
C ARG A 14 7.55 3.29 25.11
N ARG A 15 7.83 3.37 23.81
CA ARG A 15 7.92 4.65 23.09
C ARG A 15 6.56 5.32 22.94
N LEU A 16 5.51 4.54 22.70
CA LEU A 16 4.16 5.07 22.59
C LEU A 16 3.66 5.68 23.89
N HIS A 17 4.01 5.09 25.05
CA HIS A 17 3.71 5.67 26.35
C HIS A 17 4.50 6.97 26.64
N ALA A 18 5.68 7.10 26.06
CA ALA A 18 6.51 8.30 26.25
C ALA A 18 6.12 9.47 25.33
N ALA A 19 5.65 9.16 24.11
CA ALA A 19 5.40 10.18 23.09
C ALA A 19 4.27 9.74 22.15
N ASN A 20 3.04 9.89 22.44
CA ASN A 20 1.86 9.41 21.70
C ASN A 20 1.92 9.48 20.13
N ARG A 21 3.11 9.63 19.55
CA ARG A 21 3.36 9.71 18.10
C ARG A 21 4.57 8.89 17.70
N LEU A 22 4.35 7.92 16.82
CA LEU A 22 5.40 7.03 16.31
C LEU A 22 5.41 6.95 14.79
N VAL A 23 6.60 6.84 14.22
CA VAL A 23 6.79 6.41 12.82
C VAL A 23 7.44 5.02 12.85
N VAL A 24 6.72 4.02 12.39
CA VAL A 24 7.16 2.63 12.36
C VAL A 24 7.53 2.26 10.93
N THR A 25 8.80 1.98 10.70
CA THR A 25 9.29 1.51 9.42
C THR A 25 9.65 0.04 9.50
N ALA A 26 9.26 -0.70 8.49
CA ALA A 26 9.64 -2.08 8.28
C ALA A 26 9.42 -2.46 6.82
N GLU A 27 10.14 -3.45 6.35
CA GLU A 27 9.93 -4.00 5.02
C GLU A 27 8.49 -4.45 4.80
N THR A 28 8.07 -4.49 3.53
CA THR A 28 6.73 -4.95 3.18
C THR A 28 6.57 -6.43 3.53
N GLY A 29 5.50 -6.78 4.26
CA GLY A 29 5.27 -8.15 4.72
C GLY A 29 5.81 -8.43 6.13
N ALA A 30 6.47 -7.48 6.78
CA ALA A 30 6.92 -7.61 8.17
C ALA A 30 5.76 -7.72 9.19
N GLY A 31 4.52 -7.40 8.80
CA GLY A 31 3.34 -7.51 9.64
C GLY A 31 2.83 -6.18 10.21
N LYS A 32 3.30 -5.02 9.73
CA LYS A 32 2.86 -3.70 10.20
C LYS A 32 1.34 -3.56 10.23
N SER A 33 0.70 -3.76 9.10
CA SER A 33 -0.76 -3.58 8.90
C SER A 33 -1.62 -4.56 9.69
N THR A 34 -1.05 -5.68 10.14
CA THR A 34 -1.79 -6.72 10.87
C THR A 34 -1.52 -6.70 12.38
N ARG A 35 -0.32 -6.36 12.82
CA ARG A 35 0.07 -6.39 14.25
C ARG A 35 -0.14 -5.07 14.96
N VAL A 36 0.29 -3.96 14.36
CA VAL A 36 0.19 -2.64 15.00
C VAL A 36 -1.25 -2.29 15.41
N PRO A 37 -2.27 -2.47 14.55
CA PRO A 37 -3.65 -2.21 14.97
C PRO A 37 -4.14 -3.10 16.13
N VAL A 38 -3.68 -4.36 16.17
CA VAL A 38 -4.04 -5.29 17.26
C VAL A 38 -3.41 -4.85 18.57
N TRP A 39 -2.13 -4.51 18.58
CA TRP A 39 -1.45 -4.00 19.78
C TRP A 39 -2.13 -2.75 20.32
N LEU A 40 -2.50 -1.82 19.44
CA LEU A 40 -3.21 -0.61 19.85
C LEU A 40 -4.59 -0.92 20.46
N ALA A 41 -5.32 -1.90 19.92
CA ALA A 41 -6.61 -2.30 20.47
C ALA A 41 -6.50 -2.98 21.87
N GLU A 42 -5.33 -3.54 22.17
CA GLU A 42 -5.01 -4.07 23.50
C GLU A 42 -4.61 -2.95 24.47
N LEU A 43 -3.92 -1.92 24.00
CA LEU A 43 -3.38 -0.83 24.83
C LEU A 43 -4.40 0.29 25.09
N PHE A 44 -5.27 0.60 24.12
CA PHE A 44 -6.17 1.76 24.20
C PHE A 44 -7.64 1.35 24.11
N PRO A 45 -8.51 1.97 24.92
CA PRO A 45 -9.96 1.80 24.79
C PRO A 45 -10.48 2.50 23.53
N GLY A 46 -11.68 2.14 23.09
CA GLY A 46 -12.35 2.77 21.95
C GLY A 46 -11.93 2.20 20.60
N LEU A 47 -12.29 2.91 19.54
CA LEU A 47 -12.05 2.51 18.16
C LEU A 47 -10.60 2.78 17.75
N ILE A 48 -9.92 1.81 17.17
CA ILE A 48 -8.66 1.99 16.49
C ILE A 48 -8.96 2.26 15.01
N LEU A 49 -8.68 3.46 14.56
CA LEU A 49 -8.91 3.89 13.18
C LEU A 49 -7.66 3.63 12.35
N VAL A 50 -7.75 2.71 11.40
CA VAL A 50 -6.65 2.36 10.49
C VAL A 50 -6.94 2.94 9.12
N VAL A 51 -6.15 3.92 8.73
CA VAL A 51 -6.27 4.63 7.44
C VAL A 51 -5.40 3.95 6.42
N GLU A 52 -6.04 3.29 5.46
CA GLU A 52 -5.39 2.50 4.41
C GLU A 52 -5.69 3.16 3.05
N PRO A 53 -4.70 3.46 2.22
CA PRO A 53 -4.91 4.21 0.98
C PRO A 53 -5.81 3.48 -0.03
N ARG A 54 -5.95 2.16 0.09
CA ARG A 54 -6.61 1.34 -0.93
C ARG A 54 -7.80 0.57 -0.39
N ARG A 55 -8.96 0.76 -1.04
CA ARG A 55 -10.22 0.06 -0.69
C ARG A 55 -10.08 -1.46 -0.57
N VAL A 56 -9.39 -2.08 -1.54
CA VAL A 56 -9.18 -3.53 -1.56
C VAL A 56 -8.37 -4.00 -0.35
N ALA A 57 -7.41 -3.20 0.10
CA ALA A 57 -6.60 -3.52 1.26
C ALA A 57 -7.41 -3.41 2.57
N CYS A 58 -8.28 -2.39 2.71
CA CYS A 58 -9.17 -2.28 3.85
C CYS A 58 -10.00 -3.57 4.04
N ASP A 59 -10.64 -4.03 2.97
CA ASP A 59 -11.47 -5.24 3.01
C ASP A 59 -10.64 -6.51 3.26
N ALA A 60 -9.50 -6.64 2.58
CA ALA A 60 -8.63 -7.81 2.70
C ALA A 60 -8.02 -7.95 4.09
N LEU A 61 -7.58 -6.85 4.71
CA LEU A 61 -7.01 -6.84 6.07
C LEU A 61 -8.09 -7.16 7.11
N ALA A 62 -9.28 -6.57 6.97
CA ALA A 62 -10.40 -6.86 7.87
C ALA A 62 -10.83 -8.32 7.77
N ASP A 63 -10.95 -8.87 6.54
CA ASP A 63 -11.31 -10.27 6.31
C ASP A 63 -10.22 -11.23 6.87
N PHE A 64 -8.95 -10.93 6.62
CA PHE A 64 -7.83 -11.75 7.08
C PHE A 64 -7.78 -11.82 8.61
N LEU A 65 -7.82 -10.67 9.30
CA LEU A 65 -7.74 -10.61 10.76
C LEU A 65 -8.98 -11.19 11.44
N SER A 66 -10.17 -11.00 10.84
CA SER A 66 -11.39 -11.64 11.33
C SER A 66 -11.30 -13.16 11.24
N ALA A 67 -10.79 -13.70 10.12
CA ALA A 67 -10.58 -15.12 9.93
C ALA A 67 -9.54 -15.70 10.90
N GLU A 68 -8.41 -14.99 11.16
CA GLU A 68 -7.43 -15.39 12.18
C GLU A 68 -8.06 -15.50 13.59
N ARG A 69 -9.05 -14.63 13.89
CA ARG A 69 -9.76 -14.62 15.16
C ARG A 69 -10.94 -15.60 15.20
N GLY A 70 -11.29 -16.22 14.07
CA GLY A 70 -12.41 -17.15 13.96
C GLY A 70 -13.79 -16.46 13.98
N GLU A 71 -13.87 -15.20 13.55
CA GLU A 71 -15.11 -14.43 13.49
C GLU A 71 -15.37 -13.84 12.09
N ALA A 72 -16.59 -13.37 11.87
CA ALA A 72 -16.95 -12.68 10.63
C ALA A 72 -16.47 -11.22 10.67
N THR A 73 -16.15 -10.65 9.51
CA THR A 73 -15.88 -9.22 9.36
C THR A 73 -17.09 -8.38 9.77
N GLY A 74 -16.83 -7.31 10.53
CA GLY A 74 -17.86 -6.52 11.21
C GLY A 74 -18.04 -6.88 12.69
N GLY A 75 -17.32 -7.91 13.17
CA GLY A 75 -17.11 -8.17 14.61
C GLY A 75 -16.04 -7.24 15.19
N PHE A 76 -14.97 -7.81 15.75
CA PHE A 76 -13.84 -7.03 16.28
C PHE A 76 -13.12 -6.21 15.21
N PHE A 77 -12.96 -6.78 14.01
CA PHE A 77 -12.40 -6.11 12.84
C PHE A 77 -13.50 -5.77 11.85
N GLY A 78 -13.46 -4.55 11.32
CA GLY A 78 -14.36 -4.07 10.28
C GLY A 78 -13.64 -3.28 9.20
N SER A 79 -14.35 -3.05 8.09
CA SER A 79 -13.90 -2.16 7.02
C SER A 79 -14.99 -1.16 6.65
N ARG A 80 -14.60 0.07 6.34
CA ARG A 80 -15.51 1.11 5.84
C ARG A 80 -14.84 1.87 4.71
N VAL A 81 -15.39 1.71 3.53
CA VAL A 81 -14.93 2.36 2.32
C VAL A 81 -16.12 3.01 1.61
N ARG A 82 -15.85 3.86 0.61
CA ARG A 82 -16.94 4.50 -0.14
C ARG A 82 -17.92 3.45 -0.69
N PHE A 83 -19.20 3.58 -0.36
CA PHE A 83 -20.32 2.71 -0.70
C PHE A 83 -20.31 1.31 -0.05
N SER A 84 -19.45 1.04 0.92
CA SER A 84 -19.46 -0.22 1.65
C SER A 84 -19.08 0.02 3.11
N ASP A 85 -19.93 -0.44 4.02
CA ASP A 85 -19.69 -0.44 5.46
C ASP A 85 -19.88 -1.87 5.98
N ARG A 86 -18.80 -2.44 6.47
CA ARG A 86 -18.73 -3.78 7.06
C ARG A 86 -18.23 -3.66 8.49
N SER A 87 -18.85 -2.78 9.26
CA SER A 87 -18.58 -2.56 10.69
C SER A 87 -19.86 -2.68 11.53
N SER A 88 -19.71 -2.77 12.82
CA SER A 88 -20.80 -2.75 13.82
C SER A 88 -20.36 -2.02 15.06
N GLU A 89 -21.23 -1.88 16.05
CA GLU A 89 -20.92 -1.33 17.39
C GLU A 89 -19.83 -2.12 18.13
N ARG A 90 -19.63 -3.40 17.77
CA ARG A 90 -18.58 -4.26 18.34
C ARG A 90 -17.21 -4.07 17.67
N THR A 91 -17.14 -3.28 16.60
CA THR A 91 -15.88 -3.09 15.86
C THR A 91 -14.90 -2.27 16.69
N ARG A 92 -13.76 -2.87 16.98
CA ARG A 92 -12.65 -2.25 17.73
C ARG A 92 -11.54 -1.77 16.82
N VAL A 93 -11.32 -2.41 15.69
CA VAL A 93 -10.34 -2.02 14.68
C VAL A 93 -11.07 -1.82 13.36
N LEU A 94 -11.06 -0.60 12.85
CA LEU A 94 -11.74 -0.23 11.62
C LEU A 94 -10.75 0.20 10.56
N PHE A 95 -10.64 -0.59 9.50
CA PHE A 95 -9.89 -0.24 8.29
C PHE A 95 -10.74 0.65 7.40
N CYS A 96 -10.24 1.82 7.03
CA CYS A 96 -10.98 2.74 6.18
C CYS A 96 -10.05 3.50 5.23
N THR A 97 -10.64 4.01 4.14
CA THR A 97 -9.90 4.88 3.22
C THR A 97 -9.75 6.29 3.77
N PRO A 98 -8.72 7.07 3.32
CA PRO A 98 -8.44 8.40 3.87
C PRO A 98 -9.65 9.35 3.85
N GLY A 99 -10.43 9.38 2.75
CA GLY A 99 -11.62 10.22 2.67
C GLY A 99 -12.74 9.80 3.64
N VAL A 100 -12.85 8.52 3.99
CA VAL A 100 -13.78 8.04 5.05
C VAL A 100 -13.23 8.42 6.43
N ALA A 101 -11.93 8.28 6.64
CA ALA A 101 -11.28 8.69 7.89
C ALA A 101 -11.49 10.17 8.18
N LEU A 102 -11.26 11.05 7.20
CA LEU A 102 -11.46 12.49 7.35
C LEU A 102 -12.89 12.83 7.78
N ARG A 103 -13.90 12.22 7.14
CA ARG A 103 -15.31 12.40 7.54
C ARG A 103 -15.53 11.94 8.98
N MET A 104 -15.03 10.77 9.37
CA MET A 104 -15.17 10.28 10.74
C MET A 104 -14.49 11.20 11.75
N LEU A 105 -13.33 11.75 11.39
CA LEU A 105 -12.63 12.70 12.25
C LEU A 105 -13.38 14.04 12.41
N VAL A 106 -14.32 14.39 11.53
CA VAL A 106 -15.22 15.55 11.68
C VAL A 106 -16.44 15.18 12.53
N GLU A 107 -17.13 14.09 12.19
CA GLU A 107 -18.48 13.78 12.63
C GLU A 107 -18.53 12.88 13.90
N ALA A 108 -17.52 12.04 14.12
CA ALA A 108 -17.53 11.06 15.18
C ALA A 108 -16.72 11.47 16.42
N PRO A 109 -16.92 10.82 17.57
CA PRO A 109 -16.02 10.95 18.72
C PRO A 109 -14.58 10.62 18.36
N ALA A 110 -13.63 11.19 19.12
CA ALA A 110 -12.21 10.88 18.92
C ALA A 110 -11.95 9.37 19.07
N PRO A 111 -11.18 8.76 18.14
CA PRO A 111 -10.82 7.34 18.23
C PRO A 111 -9.83 7.09 19.38
N GLY A 112 -9.68 5.84 19.79
CA GLY A 112 -8.67 5.43 20.77
C GLY A 112 -7.23 5.54 20.26
N ALA A 113 -7.02 5.33 18.93
CA ALA A 113 -5.76 5.59 18.25
C ALA A 113 -6.01 5.72 16.72
N ILE A 114 -5.08 6.37 16.04
CA ILE A 114 -5.07 6.53 14.59
C ILE A 114 -3.79 5.87 14.03
N VAL A 115 -3.96 4.98 13.07
CA VAL A 115 -2.85 4.42 12.27
C VAL A 115 -3.01 4.92 10.85
N VAL A 116 -1.98 5.55 10.30
CA VAL A 116 -1.91 5.90 8.88
C VAL A 116 -0.93 4.92 8.22
N ASP A 117 -1.50 3.90 7.60
CA ASP A 117 -0.72 2.82 6.98
C ASP A 117 -0.25 3.21 5.57
N GLU A 118 0.88 2.64 5.14
CA GLU A 118 1.52 2.91 3.84
C GLU A 118 1.71 4.43 3.58
N PHE A 119 2.13 5.18 4.62
CA PHE A 119 2.24 6.66 4.57
C PHE A 119 3.16 7.17 3.46
N HIS A 120 4.06 6.35 2.96
CA HIS A 120 4.92 6.70 1.81
C HIS A 120 4.14 6.94 0.50
N GLU A 121 2.86 6.54 0.39
CA GLU A 121 2.03 6.87 -0.77
C GLU A 121 1.69 8.37 -0.84
N ARG A 122 1.76 9.09 0.28
CA ARG A 122 1.65 10.55 0.39
C ARG A 122 0.49 11.13 -0.43
N SER A 123 -0.73 10.52 -0.33
CA SER A 123 -1.91 11.16 -0.85
C SER A 123 -2.26 12.39 -0.01
N TRP A 124 -2.78 13.45 -0.61
CA TRP A 124 -3.14 14.66 0.10
C TRP A 124 -4.16 14.41 1.23
N GLN A 125 -5.04 13.42 1.07
CA GLN A 125 -5.97 13.04 2.12
C GLN A 125 -5.27 12.38 3.30
N MET A 126 -4.24 11.56 3.08
CA MET A 126 -3.44 10.99 4.16
C MET A 126 -2.67 12.09 4.90
N ASP A 127 -2.05 13.01 4.16
CA ASP A 127 -1.36 14.16 4.75
C ASP A 127 -2.33 15.00 5.58
N LEU A 128 -3.59 15.20 5.11
CA LEU A 128 -4.62 15.93 5.85
C LEU A 128 -5.10 15.18 7.12
N VAL A 129 -5.20 13.83 7.09
CA VAL A 129 -5.48 13.02 8.30
C VAL A 129 -4.40 13.24 9.34
N VAL A 130 -3.13 13.23 8.93
CA VAL A 130 -1.98 13.46 9.83
C VAL A 130 -2.02 14.88 10.38
N ALA A 131 -2.27 15.88 9.55
CA ALA A 131 -2.41 17.29 9.98
C ALA A 131 -3.57 17.47 10.96
N ALA A 132 -4.71 16.81 10.73
CA ALA A 132 -5.86 16.83 11.63
C ALA A 132 -5.52 16.21 13.00
N ALA A 133 -4.89 15.03 13.02
CA ALA A 133 -4.44 14.36 14.23
C ALA A 133 -3.43 15.20 15.03
N ALA A 134 -2.58 15.97 14.34
CA ALA A 134 -1.58 16.82 14.97
C ALA A 134 -2.14 18.15 15.51
N SER A 135 -3.12 18.74 14.82
CA SER A 135 -3.51 20.15 15.00
C SER A 135 -4.89 20.33 15.63
N VAL A 136 -5.85 19.42 15.38
CA VAL A 136 -7.21 19.52 15.93
C VAL A 136 -7.17 19.25 17.44
N PRO A 137 -7.63 20.18 18.31
CA PRO A 137 -7.45 20.08 19.77
C PRO A 137 -7.92 18.76 20.37
N ARG A 138 -9.09 18.24 19.94
CA ARG A 138 -9.66 16.97 20.46
C ARG A 138 -8.92 15.71 20.01
N LEU A 139 -8.01 15.83 19.02
CA LEU A 139 -7.23 14.72 18.49
C LEU A 139 -5.76 14.72 18.95
N ARG A 140 -5.28 15.82 19.56
CA ARG A 140 -3.86 15.98 19.93
C ARG A 140 -3.36 14.90 20.87
N GLU A 141 -4.21 14.43 21.78
CA GLU A 141 -3.88 13.39 22.75
C GLU A 141 -4.14 11.96 22.20
N VAL A 142 -4.75 11.84 21.03
CA VAL A 142 -4.98 10.55 20.38
C VAL A 142 -3.65 10.04 19.84
N PRO A 143 -3.23 8.81 20.18
CA PRO A 143 -2.04 8.20 19.63
C PRO A 143 -2.07 8.17 18.10
N LEU A 144 -1.02 8.66 17.46
CA LEU A 144 -0.84 8.67 16.02
C LEU A 144 0.35 7.84 15.61
N ILE A 145 0.11 6.80 14.83
CA ILE A 145 1.13 5.92 14.31
C ILE A 145 1.16 6.02 12.78
N LEU A 146 2.31 6.38 12.22
CA LEU A 146 2.56 6.27 10.80
C LEU A 146 3.31 4.98 10.51
N THR A 147 2.85 4.17 9.56
CA THR A 147 3.58 2.99 9.12
C THR A 147 4.04 3.15 7.68
N SER A 148 5.24 2.68 7.38
CA SER A 148 5.82 2.82 6.04
C SER A 148 6.85 1.73 5.75
N ALA A 149 7.04 1.43 4.45
CA ALA A 149 8.10 0.53 3.98
C ALA A 149 9.36 1.27 3.52
N THR A 150 9.24 2.49 3.02
CA THR A 150 10.31 3.16 2.24
C THR A 150 10.45 4.65 2.51
N ILE A 151 9.74 5.20 3.49
CA ILE A 151 9.84 6.62 3.78
C ILE A 151 11.14 6.93 4.53
N ASP A 152 11.67 8.12 4.32
CA ASP A 152 12.58 8.71 5.29
C ASP A 152 11.82 8.95 6.59
N ALA A 153 12.00 8.03 7.54
CA ALA A 153 11.28 8.04 8.81
C ALA A 153 11.57 9.30 9.63
N GLU A 154 12.79 9.81 9.56
CA GLU A 154 13.19 11.01 10.30
C GLU A 154 12.54 12.26 9.71
N ALA A 155 12.52 12.38 8.38
CA ALA A 155 11.83 13.47 7.71
C ALA A 155 10.33 13.48 8.00
N ALA A 156 9.69 12.32 8.05
CA ALA A 156 8.27 12.19 8.39
C ALA A 156 7.99 12.44 9.89
N ALA A 157 8.90 12.06 10.78
CA ALA A 157 8.76 12.20 12.22
C ALA A 157 8.96 13.64 12.72
N ARG A 158 9.87 14.38 12.08
CA ARG A 158 10.28 15.72 12.52
C ARG A 158 9.11 16.71 12.69
N PRO A 159 8.21 16.91 11.72
CA PRO A 159 7.10 17.86 11.86
C PRO A 159 6.12 17.47 12.97
N LEU A 160 6.06 16.18 13.31
CA LEU A 160 5.14 15.62 14.30
C LEU A 160 5.76 15.52 15.69
N ALA A 161 7.05 15.82 15.86
CA ALA A 161 7.82 15.47 17.04
C ALA A 161 7.68 13.99 17.43
N ALA A 162 7.54 13.11 16.41
CA ALA A 162 7.35 11.69 16.59
C ALA A 162 8.66 10.96 16.79
N THR A 163 8.60 9.81 17.47
CA THR A 163 9.74 8.90 17.60
C THR A 163 9.75 7.90 16.45
N THR A 164 10.92 7.55 15.94
CA THR A 164 11.06 6.54 14.89
C THR A 164 11.34 5.17 15.48
N LEU A 165 10.76 4.13 14.88
CA LEU A 165 11.00 2.73 15.25
C LEU A 165 11.16 1.91 13.98
N HIS A 166 12.22 1.09 13.92
CA HIS A 166 12.52 0.28 12.76
C HIS A 166 12.49 -1.21 13.10
N ALA A 167 11.71 -1.99 12.35
CA ALA A 167 11.74 -3.45 12.42
C ALA A 167 12.45 -4.01 11.19
N THR A 168 13.42 -4.89 11.43
CA THR A 168 14.12 -5.59 10.35
C THR A 168 13.28 -6.77 9.89
N GLY A 169 12.87 -6.77 8.63
CA GLY A 169 12.19 -7.89 8.00
C GLY A 169 13.19 -8.93 7.47
N ARG A 170 12.81 -10.21 7.44
CA ARG A 170 13.55 -11.22 6.68
C ARG A 170 13.04 -11.25 5.26
N MET A 171 13.76 -10.64 4.33
CA MET A 171 13.55 -10.84 2.90
C MET A 171 14.60 -11.83 2.36
N PHE A 172 14.16 -12.68 1.45
CA PHE A 172 15.08 -13.51 0.69
C PHE A 172 15.71 -12.67 -0.43
N PRO A 173 16.94 -13.03 -0.87
CA PRO A 173 17.59 -12.35 -1.98
C PRO A 173 16.73 -12.34 -3.24
N VAL A 174 16.77 -11.22 -3.97
CA VAL A 174 16.12 -11.06 -5.26
C VAL A 174 17.16 -10.67 -6.29
N ASP A 175 17.37 -11.52 -7.30
CA ASP A 175 18.24 -11.21 -8.42
C ASP A 175 17.51 -10.27 -9.39
N VAL A 176 18.07 -9.09 -9.64
CA VAL A 176 17.48 -8.08 -10.52
C VAL A 176 18.21 -8.08 -11.85
N SER A 177 17.45 -8.21 -12.95
CA SER A 177 17.95 -8.10 -14.31
C SER A 177 17.18 -7.04 -15.09
N TYR A 178 17.80 -6.49 -16.13
CA TYR A 178 17.24 -5.45 -16.99
C TYR A 178 17.19 -5.91 -18.45
N GLU A 179 16.18 -5.47 -19.18
CA GLU A 179 16.19 -5.58 -20.62
C GLU A 179 17.03 -4.45 -21.25
N ALA A 180 17.88 -4.81 -22.21
CA ALA A 180 18.80 -3.83 -22.84
C ALA A 180 18.17 -3.06 -24.00
N GLU A 181 17.04 -3.51 -24.54
CA GLU A 181 16.49 -3.03 -25.82
C GLU A 181 15.86 -1.64 -25.74
N THR A 182 15.38 -1.21 -24.57
CA THR A 182 14.79 0.11 -24.38
C THR A 182 15.47 0.83 -23.23
N ILE A 183 15.90 2.09 -23.46
CA ILE A 183 16.54 2.88 -22.41
C ILE A 183 15.50 3.24 -21.34
N GLU A 184 14.34 3.77 -21.75
CA GLU A 184 13.27 4.21 -20.87
C GLU A 184 12.15 3.18 -20.72
N PRO A 185 11.46 3.14 -19.57
CA PRO A 185 10.21 2.42 -19.46
C PRO A 185 9.21 2.91 -20.52
N ASN A 186 8.70 1.98 -21.34
CA ASN A 186 7.81 2.33 -22.44
C ASN A 186 6.56 1.44 -22.44
N ALA A 187 5.39 2.06 -22.63
CA ALA A 187 4.11 1.36 -22.75
C ALA A 187 3.88 0.79 -24.17
N GLU A 188 4.63 1.24 -25.18
CA GLU A 188 4.55 0.68 -26.52
C GLU A 188 5.02 -0.76 -26.54
N GLN A 189 4.29 -1.61 -27.24
CA GLN A 189 4.57 -3.04 -27.34
C GLN A 189 4.71 -3.77 -25.99
N ILE A 190 4.16 -3.21 -24.91
CA ILE A 190 4.27 -3.78 -23.56
C ILE A 190 3.68 -5.20 -23.50
N GLY A 191 2.63 -5.48 -24.27
CA GLY A 191 2.01 -6.79 -24.37
C GLY A 191 3.00 -7.89 -24.81
N PRO A 192 3.56 -7.82 -26.02
CA PRO A 192 4.55 -8.78 -26.51
C PRO A 192 5.81 -8.85 -25.64
N ARG A 193 6.31 -7.71 -25.16
CA ARG A 193 7.52 -7.65 -24.31
C ARG A 193 7.32 -8.37 -22.98
N ALA A 194 6.25 -8.06 -22.27
CA ALA A 194 5.93 -8.71 -21.02
C ALA A 194 5.65 -10.20 -21.23
N ALA A 195 4.90 -10.59 -22.28
CA ALA A 195 4.64 -11.99 -22.58
C ALA A 195 5.92 -12.77 -22.87
N ASN A 196 6.89 -12.18 -23.60
CA ASN A 196 8.19 -12.80 -23.84
C ASN A 196 8.99 -12.98 -22.53
N ALA A 197 9.03 -11.94 -21.66
CA ALA A 197 9.71 -12.01 -20.37
C ALA A 197 9.06 -13.07 -19.47
N ILE A 198 7.72 -13.14 -19.41
CA ILE A 198 6.97 -14.17 -18.71
C ILE A 198 7.38 -15.55 -19.22
N GLY A 199 7.35 -15.78 -20.54
CA GLY A 199 7.70 -17.06 -21.14
C GLY A 199 9.14 -17.48 -20.87
N LYS A 200 10.10 -16.55 -20.86
CA LYS A 200 11.51 -16.82 -20.46
C LYS A 200 11.58 -17.21 -18.97
N ALA A 201 10.98 -16.41 -18.09
CA ALA A 201 11.03 -16.61 -16.66
C ALA A 201 10.36 -17.92 -16.23
N LEU A 202 9.24 -18.30 -16.85
CA LEU A 202 8.54 -19.56 -16.59
C LEU A 202 9.37 -20.81 -16.92
N ARG A 203 10.29 -20.71 -17.88
CA ARG A 203 11.19 -21.81 -18.26
C ARG A 203 12.42 -21.95 -17.36
N THR A 204 12.83 -20.85 -16.71
CA THR A 204 14.12 -20.80 -15.98
C THR A 204 13.95 -20.73 -14.46
N HIS A 205 12.77 -20.37 -13.99
CA HIS A 205 12.51 -20.16 -12.56
C HIS A 205 11.21 -20.84 -12.12
N GLU A 206 11.14 -21.17 -10.86
CA GLU A 206 9.94 -21.71 -10.20
C GLU A 206 9.14 -20.60 -9.48
N GLY A 207 7.89 -20.93 -9.12
CA GLY A 207 6.99 -20.04 -8.41
C GLY A 207 6.08 -19.23 -9.32
N ASP A 208 5.18 -18.48 -8.72
CA ASP A 208 4.21 -17.63 -9.42
C ASP A 208 4.85 -16.35 -9.94
N VAL A 209 4.28 -15.82 -11.02
CA VAL A 209 4.75 -14.59 -11.69
C VAL A 209 3.84 -13.43 -11.33
N LEU A 210 4.42 -12.31 -10.91
CA LEU A 210 3.72 -11.03 -10.73
C LEU A 210 4.24 -10.04 -11.75
N VAL A 211 3.34 -9.50 -12.57
CA VAL A 211 3.66 -8.52 -13.63
C VAL A 211 3.07 -7.17 -13.24
N PHE A 212 3.90 -6.16 -13.07
CA PHE A 212 3.47 -4.79 -12.83
C PHE A 212 3.24 -4.02 -14.13
N LEU A 213 2.02 -3.54 -14.30
CA LEU A 213 1.54 -2.84 -15.48
C LEU A 213 0.83 -1.53 -15.10
N PRO A 214 0.87 -0.48 -15.94
CA PRO A 214 0.31 0.81 -15.55
C PRO A 214 -1.23 0.82 -15.45
N GLY A 215 -1.93 -0.01 -16.22
CA GLY A 215 -3.39 0.00 -16.20
C GLY A 215 -4.06 -1.14 -16.98
N LEU A 216 -5.40 -1.11 -17.01
CA LEU A 216 -6.21 -2.17 -17.63
C LEU A 216 -5.95 -2.34 -19.13
N LYS A 217 -5.63 -1.25 -19.84
CA LYS A 217 -5.30 -1.32 -21.28
C LYS A 217 -4.07 -2.21 -21.49
N GLU A 218 -3.03 -1.98 -20.71
CA GLU A 218 -1.78 -2.71 -20.78
C GLU A 218 -1.92 -4.15 -20.25
N ILE A 219 -2.74 -4.36 -19.21
CA ILE A 219 -3.11 -5.71 -18.74
C ILE A 219 -3.75 -6.52 -19.87
N ARG A 220 -4.76 -5.96 -20.56
CA ARG A 220 -5.41 -6.64 -21.69
C ARG A 220 -4.47 -6.92 -22.85
N ALA A 221 -3.52 -6.02 -23.10
CA ALA A 221 -2.50 -6.24 -24.13
C ALA A 221 -1.58 -7.41 -23.81
N VAL A 222 -1.21 -7.59 -22.53
CA VAL A 222 -0.42 -8.74 -22.06
C VAL A 222 -1.26 -10.02 -22.13
N GLU A 223 -2.52 -10.01 -21.67
CA GLU A 223 -3.43 -11.17 -21.78
C GLU A 223 -3.58 -11.65 -23.23
N ALA A 224 -3.80 -10.71 -24.15
CA ALA A 224 -3.89 -11.01 -25.59
C ALA A 224 -2.58 -11.60 -26.14
N SER A 225 -1.42 -11.11 -25.71
CA SER A 225 -0.12 -11.59 -26.14
C SER A 225 0.28 -12.93 -25.55
N LEU A 226 -0.19 -13.27 -24.35
CA LEU A 226 -0.02 -14.58 -23.72
C LEU A 226 -0.81 -15.68 -24.43
N GLY A 227 -1.96 -15.35 -25.00
CA GLY A 227 -2.85 -16.30 -25.67
C GLY A 227 -3.29 -17.44 -24.74
N ARG A 228 -3.24 -18.68 -25.24
CA ARG A 228 -3.50 -19.89 -24.44
C ARG A 228 -2.23 -20.31 -23.72
N CYS A 229 -2.19 -20.17 -22.40
CA CYS A 229 -1.10 -20.67 -21.56
C CYS A 229 -1.64 -21.67 -20.52
N PRO A 230 -0.82 -22.64 -20.04
CA PRO A 230 -1.23 -23.62 -19.04
C PRO A 230 -1.41 -23.02 -17.65
N GLU A 231 -0.79 -21.87 -17.37
CA GLU A 231 -0.86 -21.16 -16.10
C GLU A 231 -2.23 -20.49 -15.91
N GLU A 232 -2.59 -20.25 -14.65
CA GLU A 232 -3.79 -19.49 -14.31
C GLU A 232 -3.49 -18.00 -14.35
N VAL A 233 -4.07 -17.25 -15.30
CA VAL A 233 -3.88 -15.79 -15.38
C VAL A 233 -4.95 -15.09 -14.53
N LEU A 234 -4.51 -14.23 -13.61
CA LEU A 234 -5.36 -13.48 -12.69
C LEU A 234 -5.06 -11.98 -12.78
N VAL A 235 -6.11 -11.17 -12.88
CA VAL A 235 -5.99 -9.70 -12.89
C VAL A 235 -6.12 -9.15 -11.48
N VAL A 236 -5.17 -8.28 -11.09
CA VAL A 236 -5.15 -7.60 -9.79
C VAL A 236 -5.24 -6.09 -10.02
N HIS A 237 -6.47 -5.58 -9.98
CA HIS A 237 -6.78 -4.18 -10.25
C HIS A 237 -7.89 -3.67 -9.33
N GLY A 238 -7.83 -2.40 -8.92
CA GLY A 238 -8.77 -1.80 -7.95
C GLY A 238 -10.25 -1.77 -8.39
N SER A 239 -10.55 -1.96 -9.69
CA SER A 239 -11.91 -2.05 -10.21
C SER A 239 -12.46 -3.48 -10.32
N GLN A 240 -11.68 -4.50 -9.93
CA GLN A 240 -12.16 -5.88 -9.96
C GLN A 240 -13.27 -6.11 -8.93
N PRO A 241 -14.26 -6.94 -9.25
CA PRO A 241 -15.28 -7.30 -8.30
C PRO A 241 -14.68 -8.08 -7.11
N PRO A 242 -15.30 -8.00 -5.92
CA PRO A 242 -14.79 -8.64 -4.71
C PRO A 242 -14.53 -10.14 -4.85
N GLU A 243 -15.36 -10.85 -5.60
CA GLU A 243 -15.21 -12.29 -5.84
C GLU A 243 -13.94 -12.62 -6.63
N ALA A 244 -13.65 -11.84 -7.68
CA ALA A 244 -12.42 -12.00 -8.46
C ALA A 244 -11.18 -11.74 -7.58
N MET A 245 -11.25 -10.73 -6.70
CA MET A 245 -10.18 -10.46 -5.75
C MET A 245 -10.01 -11.57 -4.70
N ARG A 246 -11.09 -12.18 -4.20
CA ARG A 246 -10.98 -13.34 -3.29
C ARG A 246 -10.23 -14.49 -3.92
N ARG A 247 -10.47 -14.77 -5.21
CA ARG A 247 -9.76 -15.83 -5.96
C ARG A 247 -8.23 -15.58 -6.00
N VAL A 248 -7.80 -14.34 -6.09
CA VAL A 248 -6.39 -13.94 -6.09
C VAL A 248 -5.67 -14.40 -4.81
N PHE A 249 -6.34 -14.36 -3.66
CA PHE A 249 -5.77 -14.72 -2.37
C PHE A 249 -5.83 -16.22 -2.03
N GLN A 250 -6.63 -17.00 -2.76
CA GLN A 250 -6.75 -18.43 -2.52
C GLN A 250 -5.47 -19.15 -2.94
N ARG A 251 -5.05 -20.15 -2.18
CA ARG A 251 -3.96 -21.04 -2.60
C ARG A 251 -4.37 -21.86 -3.82
N SER A 252 -3.46 -22.09 -4.72
CA SER A 252 -3.67 -22.92 -5.92
C SER A 252 -2.54 -23.95 -6.04
N THR A 253 -2.87 -25.09 -6.61
CA THR A 253 -1.87 -26.09 -7.03
C THR A 253 -1.32 -25.80 -8.43
N ARG A 254 -2.02 -24.94 -9.20
CA ARG A 254 -1.58 -24.50 -10.53
C ARG A 254 -0.72 -23.26 -10.36
N ARG A 255 0.31 -23.16 -11.17
CA ARG A 255 1.16 -21.97 -11.28
C ARG A 255 0.37 -20.80 -11.80
N ARG A 256 0.62 -19.59 -11.27
CA ARG A 256 -0.16 -18.40 -11.54
C ARG A 256 0.66 -17.28 -12.17
N ILE A 257 -0.01 -16.50 -13.01
CA ILE A 257 0.49 -15.24 -13.53
C ILE A 257 -0.48 -14.14 -13.06
N TYR A 258 -0.01 -13.28 -12.18
CA TYR A 258 -0.77 -12.13 -11.69
C TYR A 258 -0.42 -10.91 -12.57
N LEU A 259 -1.40 -10.39 -13.30
CA LEU A 259 -1.27 -9.14 -14.04
C LEU A 259 -1.82 -8.01 -13.17
N ALA A 260 -0.94 -7.17 -12.65
CA ALA A 260 -1.30 -6.23 -11.58
C ALA A 260 -0.95 -4.78 -11.92
N THR A 261 -1.73 -3.86 -11.38
CA THR A 261 -1.31 -2.47 -11.26
C THR A 261 -0.56 -2.26 -9.93
N ASN A 262 -0.23 -1.03 -9.61
CA ASN A 262 0.38 -0.64 -8.33
C ASN A 262 -0.43 -1.10 -7.09
N VAL A 263 -1.66 -1.59 -7.22
CA VAL A 263 -2.44 -2.22 -6.13
C VAL A 263 -1.68 -3.39 -5.49
N ALA A 264 -0.88 -4.13 -6.26
CA ALA A 264 -0.07 -5.22 -5.76
C ALA A 264 1.32 -4.78 -5.24
N GLU A 265 1.61 -3.48 -5.22
CA GLU A 265 2.93 -2.95 -4.83
C GLU A 265 3.11 -2.94 -3.31
N THR A 266 2.09 -2.64 -2.53
CA THR A 266 2.19 -2.45 -1.07
C THR A 266 1.24 -3.36 -0.29
N SER A 267 -0.02 -3.06 -0.23
CA SER A 267 -1.00 -3.55 0.73
C SER A 267 -1.48 -5.00 0.52
N ILE A 268 -1.07 -5.68 -0.55
CA ILE A 268 -1.56 -7.01 -0.89
C ILE A 268 -0.42 -8.04 -0.89
N THR A 269 -0.61 -9.16 -0.17
CA THR A 269 0.32 -10.29 -0.24
C THR A 269 -0.25 -11.38 -1.14
N LEU A 270 0.40 -11.58 -2.29
CA LEU A 270 0.05 -12.63 -3.24
C LEU A 270 0.81 -13.91 -2.87
N PRO A 271 0.12 -15.06 -2.77
CA PRO A 271 0.78 -16.31 -2.43
C PRO A 271 1.68 -16.80 -3.59
N GLY A 272 2.79 -17.44 -3.27
CA GLY A 272 3.62 -18.16 -4.24
C GLY A 272 4.49 -17.32 -5.17
N VAL A 273 4.43 -15.97 -5.12
CA VAL A 273 5.20 -15.10 -6.01
C VAL A 273 6.69 -15.22 -5.72
N ARG A 274 7.47 -15.60 -6.75
CA ARG A 274 8.93 -15.64 -6.75
C ARG A 274 9.54 -14.95 -7.97
N ILE A 275 8.69 -14.56 -8.93
CA ILE A 275 9.11 -13.90 -10.16
C ILE A 275 8.33 -12.59 -10.26
N VAL A 276 9.05 -11.49 -10.43
CA VAL A 276 8.48 -10.18 -10.73
C VAL A 276 8.92 -9.75 -12.11
N ILE A 277 7.97 -9.27 -12.91
CA ILE A 277 8.24 -8.60 -14.18
C ILE A 277 7.70 -7.18 -14.01
N ASP A 278 8.59 -6.19 -14.11
CA ASP A 278 8.24 -4.80 -13.87
C ASP A 278 8.33 -4.00 -15.16
N SER A 279 7.22 -3.33 -15.51
CA SER A 279 7.19 -2.42 -16.66
C SER A 279 7.89 -1.09 -16.41
N GLY A 280 8.20 -0.75 -15.15
CA GLY A 280 8.74 0.55 -14.76
C GLY A 280 7.74 1.70 -14.83
N LEU A 281 6.46 1.39 -15.05
CA LEU A 281 5.41 2.39 -15.28
C LEU A 281 4.28 2.27 -14.25
N ALA A 282 3.65 3.42 -13.95
CA ALA A 282 2.41 3.51 -13.20
C ALA A 282 1.50 4.60 -13.78
N LYS A 283 0.18 4.48 -13.52
CA LYS A 283 -0.75 5.60 -13.74
C LYS A 283 -0.81 6.48 -12.51
N THR A 284 -0.59 7.76 -12.71
CA THR A 284 -0.60 8.79 -11.66
C THR A 284 -1.51 9.94 -12.11
N GLN A 285 -2.28 10.46 -11.17
CA GLN A 285 -3.05 11.67 -11.39
C GLN A 285 -2.10 12.87 -11.39
N LEU A 286 -2.14 13.63 -12.47
CA LEU A 286 -1.40 14.87 -12.64
C LEU A 286 -2.37 15.99 -12.96
N HIS A 287 -2.03 17.21 -12.56
CA HIS A 287 -2.75 18.41 -12.99
C HIS A 287 -2.06 19.03 -14.20
N ARG A 288 -2.79 19.21 -15.28
CA ARG A 288 -2.31 19.87 -16.49
C ARG A 288 -3.38 20.85 -17.00
N ALA A 289 -3.00 22.11 -17.11
CA ALA A 289 -3.88 23.18 -17.62
C ALA A 289 -5.27 23.21 -16.93
N GLY A 290 -5.28 23.15 -15.58
CA GLY A 290 -6.52 23.23 -14.79
C GLY A 290 -7.39 21.95 -14.86
N ARG A 291 -6.84 20.82 -15.26
CA ARG A 291 -7.59 19.56 -15.33
C ARG A 291 -6.81 18.38 -14.75
N ALA A 292 -7.49 17.57 -13.97
CA ALA A 292 -6.95 16.29 -13.50
C ALA A 292 -6.85 15.31 -14.67
N VAL A 293 -5.64 14.84 -14.98
CA VAL A 293 -5.36 13.90 -16.06
C VAL A 293 -4.66 12.68 -15.47
N LEU A 294 -5.13 11.49 -15.81
CA LEU A 294 -4.47 10.24 -15.45
C LEU A 294 -3.37 9.94 -16.50
N ALA A 295 -2.12 10.15 -16.13
CA ALA A 295 -0.97 9.95 -17.00
C ALA A 295 -0.19 8.67 -16.64
N THR A 296 0.37 8.01 -17.64
CA THR A 296 1.36 6.94 -17.46
C THR A 296 2.73 7.57 -17.30
N VAL A 297 3.40 7.30 -16.20
CA VAL A 297 4.71 7.88 -15.84
C VAL A 297 5.65 6.79 -15.34
N PRO A 298 6.98 6.99 -15.44
CA PRO A 298 7.96 6.14 -14.77
C PRO A 298 7.75 6.15 -13.24
N ILE A 299 8.06 5.02 -12.61
CA ILE A 299 8.00 4.88 -11.16
C ILE A 299 9.28 5.37 -10.50
N SER A 300 9.24 5.64 -9.19
CA SER A 300 10.42 6.02 -8.40
C SER A 300 11.31 4.82 -8.05
N GLN A 301 12.55 5.08 -7.58
CA GLN A 301 13.46 4.05 -7.08
C GLN A 301 12.83 3.27 -5.91
N ALA A 302 12.17 3.95 -4.98
CA ALA A 302 11.46 3.33 -3.87
C ALA A 302 10.40 2.33 -4.36
N SER A 303 9.59 2.72 -5.36
CA SER A 303 8.59 1.83 -5.98
C SER A 303 9.26 0.63 -6.67
N MET A 304 10.37 0.86 -7.40
CA MET A 304 11.15 -0.22 -8.03
C MET A 304 11.64 -1.25 -7.00
N GLN A 305 12.11 -0.80 -5.84
CA GLN A 305 12.56 -1.69 -4.76
C GLN A 305 11.39 -2.46 -4.13
N GLN A 306 10.27 -1.79 -3.87
CA GLN A 306 9.06 -2.43 -3.35
C GLN A 306 8.53 -3.51 -4.28
N ARG A 307 8.46 -3.23 -5.59
CA ARG A 307 8.01 -4.19 -6.60
C ARG A 307 8.95 -5.39 -6.67
N ALA A 308 10.27 -5.18 -6.75
CA ALA A 308 11.25 -6.26 -6.73
C ALA A 308 11.15 -7.10 -5.46
N GLY A 309 10.99 -6.48 -4.30
CA GLY A 309 10.83 -7.15 -3.01
C GLY A 309 9.65 -8.13 -2.95
N ARG A 310 8.66 -8.01 -3.85
CA ARG A 310 7.57 -8.99 -3.94
C ARG A 310 8.03 -10.40 -4.29
N ALA A 311 9.14 -10.53 -5.02
CA ALA A 311 9.73 -11.81 -5.37
C ALA A 311 10.42 -12.52 -4.19
N GLY A 312 10.91 -11.74 -3.20
CA GLY A 312 11.71 -12.24 -2.06
C GLY A 312 10.92 -12.53 -0.78
N ARG A 313 9.60 -12.66 -0.82
CA ARG A 313 8.78 -12.84 0.41
C ARG A 313 8.77 -14.26 0.96
N VAL A 314 8.81 -15.26 0.11
CA VAL A 314 8.67 -16.67 0.51
C VAL A 314 9.94 -17.49 0.28
N ALA A 315 10.76 -17.11 -0.69
CA ALA A 315 12.04 -17.74 -1.04
C ALA A 315 12.86 -16.77 -1.88
N ALA A 316 14.09 -17.09 -2.20
CA ALA A 316 14.87 -16.35 -3.19
C ALA A 316 14.11 -16.25 -4.51
N GLY A 317 14.14 -15.06 -5.11
CA GLY A 317 13.34 -14.73 -6.28
C GLY A 317 14.11 -13.94 -7.32
N VAL A 318 13.41 -13.57 -8.39
CA VAL A 318 13.97 -12.80 -9.50
C VAL A 318 13.06 -11.65 -9.87
N CYS A 319 13.65 -10.53 -10.31
CA CYS A 319 12.94 -9.37 -10.84
C CYS A 319 13.52 -9.01 -12.21
N VAL A 320 12.68 -9.06 -13.23
CA VAL A 320 13.03 -8.65 -14.59
C VAL A 320 12.43 -7.27 -14.86
N ARG A 321 13.27 -6.28 -15.05
CA ARG A 321 12.89 -4.91 -15.40
C ARG A 321 12.87 -4.73 -16.90
N LEU A 322 11.74 -4.29 -17.46
CA LEU A 322 11.54 -4.13 -18.90
C LEU A 322 12.11 -2.79 -19.43
N TRP A 323 13.26 -2.38 -18.92
CA TRP A 323 13.99 -1.19 -19.38
C TRP A 323 15.48 -1.33 -19.06
N SER A 324 16.31 -0.38 -19.52
CA SER A 324 17.75 -0.40 -19.29
C SER A 324 18.13 0.10 -17.89
N GLU A 325 19.12 -0.51 -17.26
CA GLU A 325 19.71 -0.05 -16.00
C GLU A 325 20.22 1.40 -16.05
N ARG A 326 20.52 1.91 -17.26
CA ARG A 326 21.01 3.28 -17.47
C ARG A 326 19.95 4.36 -17.29
N PHE A 327 18.67 3.98 -17.19
CA PHE A 327 17.60 4.94 -16.98
C PHE A 327 17.57 5.42 -15.53
N GLY A 328 17.85 6.71 -15.34
CA GLY A 328 17.77 7.38 -14.03
C GLY A 328 16.32 7.69 -13.66
N VAL A 329 15.93 7.37 -12.42
CA VAL A 329 14.61 7.68 -11.88
C VAL A 329 14.74 8.45 -10.58
N GLU A 330 13.72 9.23 -10.25
CA GLU A 330 13.65 9.97 -8.97
C GLU A 330 13.70 8.99 -7.78
N PRO A 331 14.36 9.35 -6.67
CA PRO A 331 14.44 8.49 -5.50
C PRO A 331 13.07 8.14 -4.92
N TYR A 332 12.18 9.14 -4.80
CA TYR A 332 10.83 9.01 -4.25
C TYR A 332 9.80 9.67 -5.16
N GLN A 333 8.57 9.21 -5.09
CA GLN A 333 7.46 9.89 -5.74
C GLN A 333 7.16 11.19 -4.96
N ARG A 334 7.01 12.32 -5.67
CA ARG A 334 6.59 13.58 -5.03
C ARG A 334 5.23 13.40 -4.35
N PRO A 335 5.02 14.02 -3.19
CA PRO A 335 3.72 14.03 -2.52
C PRO A 335 2.60 14.48 -3.48
N GLU A 336 1.40 13.95 -3.30
CA GLU A 336 0.28 14.29 -4.19
C GLU A 336 -0.08 15.77 -4.10
N ILE A 337 0.04 16.37 -2.92
CA ILE A 337 -0.20 17.79 -2.68
C ILE A 337 0.62 18.73 -3.60
N GLU A 338 1.77 18.27 -4.08
CA GLU A 338 2.61 19.03 -5.04
C GLU A 338 2.18 18.84 -6.51
N ARG A 339 1.19 17.98 -6.79
CA ARG A 339 0.83 17.53 -8.14
C ARG A 339 -0.63 17.73 -8.52
N VAL A 340 -1.49 18.10 -7.55
CA VAL A 340 -2.94 18.25 -7.73
C VAL A 340 -3.38 19.66 -7.37
N GLU A 341 -4.58 20.04 -7.78
CA GLU A 341 -5.23 21.25 -7.28
C GLU A 341 -5.67 21.04 -5.82
N LEU A 342 -5.61 22.11 -5.04
CA LEU A 342 -5.79 22.06 -3.60
C LEU A 342 -7.20 22.45 -3.14
N ASP A 343 -8.14 22.68 -4.06
CA ASP A 343 -9.49 23.13 -3.73
C ASP A 343 -10.21 22.15 -2.80
N ASP A 344 -10.20 20.85 -3.15
CA ASP A 344 -10.80 19.80 -2.31
C ASP A 344 -10.08 19.69 -0.95
N LEU A 345 -8.75 19.82 -0.94
CA LEU A 345 -7.97 19.83 0.29
C LEU A 345 -8.35 21.00 1.19
N LEU A 346 -8.44 22.22 0.63
CA LEU A 346 -8.79 23.42 1.39
C LEU A 346 -10.20 23.34 1.95
N LEU A 347 -11.16 22.81 1.20
CA LEU A 347 -12.52 22.58 1.68
C LEU A 347 -12.56 21.63 2.86
N GLN A 348 -11.90 20.48 2.74
CA GLN A 348 -11.84 19.49 3.82
C GLN A 348 -11.03 19.99 5.03
N ALA A 349 -9.97 20.76 4.80
CA ALA A 349 -9.22 21.41 5.88
C ALA A 349 -10.09 22.43 6.63
N ALA A 350 -10.96 23.18 5.92
CA ALA A 350 -11.91 24.08 6.53
C ALA A 350 -12.94 23.35 7.41
N GLU A 351 -13.47 22.22 6.94
CA GLU A 351 -14.40 21.38 7.73
C GLU A 351 -13.74 20.85 9.02
N LEU A 352 -12.45 20.60 9.00
CA LEU A 352 -11.65 20.18 10.15
C LEU A 352 -11.23 21.34 11.07
N GLY A 353 -11.52 22.59 10.70
CA GLY A 353 -11.09 23.77 11.43
C GLY A 353 -9.61 24.10 11.30
N LEU A 354 -8.94 23.59 10.26
CA LEU A 354 -7.52 23.79 10.00
C LEU A 354 -7.20 25.04 9.16
N VAL A 355 -8.21 25.68 8.58
CA VAL A 355 -8.04 26.93 7.81
C VAL A 355 -7.72 28.07 8.75
N GLY A 356 -6.57 28.73 8.56
CA GLY A 356 -6.04 29.78 9.44
C GLY A 356 -4.98 29.31 10.45
N ALA A 357 -4.79 28.03 10.64
CA ALA A 357 -3.54 27.50 11.20
C ALA A 357 -2.47 27.51 10.09
N ALA A 358 -1.27 27.95 10.41
CA ALA A 358 -0.18 27.90 9.44
C ALA A 358 0.00 26.45 8.95
N PHE A 359 -0.23 26.22 7.66
CA PHE A 359 0.18 25.03 6.96
C PHE A 359 1.67 25.22 6.65
N ASP A 360 2.55 24.92 7.60
CA ASP A 360 3.99 24.86 7.40
C ASP A 360 4.44 23.43 7.10
#